data_28868bdc6e0d63f4f643649191789589
#
_entry.id   28868bdc6e0d63f4f643649191789589
#
_cell.length_a   1.000
_cell.length_b   1.000
_cell.length_c   1.000
_cell.angle_alpha   90.00
_cell.angle_beta   90.00
_cell.angle_gamma   90.00
#
_symmetry.space_group_name_H-M   'P 1'
#
loop_
_entity.id
_entity.type
_entity.pdbx_description
1 polymer ?
#
loop_
_entity_poly.entity_id
_entity_poly.type
_entity_poly.pdbx_seq_one_letter_code
_entity_poly.pdbx_strand_id
1 'polypeptide(L)'
;MWRFRAHDEQTLDKRLPVDVAGQTQSPSTAPSQPWLVHSLPVNALNFCAFAMVSIAADTESSTPPATLIAVPNALNSGAIDLFHLPSERRVCTIPADTAVQTGMVMAVQLVLAPAGELSVAAAYEDGHVAVFSCRGALREKDFSRGSTTVWEWVKLYFCRPHTQPVLSIDVVPAGGEFISSAADALLVKHPIPPLGSTVQSAPLKQVDTKHSGQQGLRVRSDGRVFSTAGWDARVRVYAVKTLRELAVLKWHKEGCYAVAFGAVDSASASDADAASGAAAGEEFSLATVQKQRNYKVQNTHWLAAGSKDGKISLWDIY
;
A
#
# COMPACT_ATOMS: atom_id res chain seq x y z
N MET A 1 -1.41 -14.73 -6.17
CA MET A 1 0.02 -14.52 -5.82
C MET A 1 0.89 -15.46 -6.65
N TRP A 2 1.94 -14.94 -7.25
CA TRP A 2 2.89 -15.69 -8.08
C TRP A 2 4.25 -15.69 -7.40
N ARG A 3 5.04 -16.73 -7.60
CA ARG A 3 6.38 -16.89 -7.04
C ARG A 3 7.40 -17.15 -8.15
N PHE A 4 8.57 -16.51 -8.02
CA PHE A 4 9.76 -16.77 -8.83
C PHE A 4 10.83 -17.45 -7.99
N ARG A 5 11.71 -18.23 -8.63
CA ARG A 5 12.88 -18.79 -7.95
C ARG A 5 13.99 -17.75 -7.89
N ALA A 6 14.59 -17.54 -6.72
CA ALA A 6 15.64 -16.52 -6.53
C ALA A 6 16.89 -16.80 -7.41
N HIS A 7 17.25 -18.08 -7.65
CA HIS A 7 18.38 -18.41 -8.50
C HIS A 7 18.13 -18.19 -10.00
N ASP A 8 16.88 -18.04 -10.41
CA ASP A 8 16.54 -17.73 -11.80
C ASP A 8 16.79 -16.25 -12.13
N GLU A 9 17.07 -15.42 -11.12
CA GLU A 9 17.37 -13.99 -11.28
C GLU A 9 18.60 -13.75 -12.19
N GLN A 10 19.58 -14.64 -12.14
CA GLN A 10 20.76 -14.57 -13.01
C GLN A 10 20.50 -14.97 -14.46
N THR A 11 19.42 -15.72 -14.69
CA THR A 11 18.99 -16.20 -16.01
C THR A 11 17.85 -15.40 -16.59
N LEU A 12 17.26 -14.47 -15.82
CA LEU A 12 16.24 -13.57 -16.32
C LEU A 12 16.82 -12.70 -17.45
N ASP A 13 16.16 -12.72 -18.60
CA ASP A 13 16.53 -11.82 -19.69
C ASP A 13 16.33 -10.38 -19.26
N LYS A 14 17.40 -9.59 -19.30
CA LYS A 14 17.40 -8.16 -18.96
C LYS A 14 16.73 -7.30 -20.02
N ARG A 15 16.30 -7.90 -21.13
CA ARG A 15 15.57 -7.22 -22.19
C ARG A 15 14.09 -7.11 -21.85
N LEU A 16 13.51 -5.98 -22.22
CA LEU A 16 12.07 -5.82 -22.09
C LEU A 16 11.34 -6.77 -23.06
N PRO A 17 10.16 -7.31 -22.68
CA PRO A 17 9.37 -8.18 -23.57
C PRO A 17 9.08 -7.56 -24.94
N VAL A 18 8.99 -6.23 -25.01
CA VAL A 18 8.76 -5.47 -26.24
C VAL A 18 9.97 -5.50 -27.21
N ASP A 19 11.17 -5.65 -26.65
CA ASP A 19 12.41 -5.69 -27.44
C ASP A 19 12.64 -7.08 -28.07
N VAL A 20 11.89 -8.09 -27.60
CA VAL A 20 11.98 -9.49 -28.02
C VAL A 20 10.91 -9.85 -29.07
N ALA A 21 9.90 -8.98 -29.26
CA ALA A 21 8.75 -9.20 -30.14
C ALA A 21 9.11 -9.13 -31.65
N GLY A 22 10.11 -9.83 -32.09
CA GLY A 22 10.52 -9.92 -33.50
C GLY A 22 11.62 -10.94 -33.77
N GLN A 23 12.12 -11.59 -32.70
CA GLN A 23 13.13 -12.63 -32.84
C GLN A 23 12.51 -14.02 -32.63
N THR A 24 12.57 -14.84 -33.65
CA THR A 24 12.28 -16.29 -33.55
C THR A 24 13.20 -16.92 -32.52
N GLN A 25 12.69 -17.14 -31.31
CA GLN A 25 13.44 -17.83 -30.25
C GLN A 25 13.58 -19.31 -30.58
N SER A 26 14.81 -19.81 -30.45
CA SER A 26 15.07 -21.26 -30.45
C SER A 26 14.38 -21.89 -29.23
N PRO A 27 13.77 -23.09 -29.35
CA PRO A 27 12.96 -23.70 -28.30
C PRO A 27 13.70 -24.12 -27.02
N SER A 28 15.00 -23.89 -26.90
CA SER A 28 15.82 -24.39 -25.79
C SER A 28 15.97 -23.44 -24.60
N THR A 29 15.44 -22.21 -24.65
CA THR A 29 15.55 -21.24 -23.57
C THR A 29 14.22 -20.52 -23.32
N ALA A 30 13.18 -21.31 -22.98
CA ALA A 30 11.96 -20.70 -22.47
C ALA A 30 12.29 -19.96 -21.15
N PRO A 31 11.89 -18.67 -21.00
CA PRO A 31 12.12 -17.95 -19.76
C PRO A 31 11.46 -18.69 -18.61
N SER A 32 12.12 -18.69 -17.43
CA SER A 32 11.56 -19.28 -16.23
C SER A 32 10.19 -18.68 -15.93
N GLN A 33 9.16 -19.53 -15.91
CA GLN A 33 7.79 -19.12 -15.65
C GLN A 33 7.53 -19.06 -14.16
N PRO A 34 6.85 -17.99 -13.66
CA PRO A 34 6.38 -17.98 -12.29
C PRO A 34 5.29 -19.04 -12.09
N TRP A 35 5.18 -19.57 -10.89
CA TRP A 35 4.09 -20.50 -10.56
C TRP A 35 3.07 -19.86 -9.61
N LEU A 36 1.81 -20.24 -9.78
CA LEU A 36 0.73 -19.77 -8.93
C LEU A 36 0.87 -20.41 -7.54
N VAL A 37 0.88 -19.56 -6.50
CA VAL A 37 0.92 -20.00 -5.10
C VAL A 37 -0.46 -19.91 -4.47
N HIS A 38 -1.13 -18.75 -4.62
CA HIS A 38 -2.42 -18.47 -4.01
C HIS A 38 -3.37 -17.82 -5.00
N SER A 39 -4.64 -18.21 -4.94
CA SER A 39 -5.74 -17.62 -5.71
C SER A 39 -6.92 -17.34 -4.79
N LEU A 40 -7.32 -16.07 -4.69
CA LEU A 40 -8.42 -15.64 -3.83
C LEU A 40 -9.57 -15.10 -4.69
N PRO A 41 -10.83 -15.47 -4.41
CA PRO A 41 -11.98 -14.92 -5.11
C PRO A 41 -12.23 -13.48 -4.69
N VAL A 42 -12.39 -12.59 -5.66
CA VAL A 42 -12.75 -11.19 -5.47
C VAL A 42 -13.93 -10.81 -6.37
N ASN A 43 -14.52 -9.62 -6.15
CA ASN A 43 -15.58 -9.12 -7.03
C ASN A 43 -15.07 -8.96 -8.46
N ALA A 44 -15.89 -9.37 -9.44
CA ALA A 44 -15.52 -9.26 -10.85
C ALA A 44 -15.41 -7.79 -11.32
N LEU A 45 -16.23 -6.90 -10.74
CA LEU A 45 -16.14 -5.44 -10.93
C LEU A 45 -15.32 -4.87 -9.77
N ASN A 46 -14.00 -5.01 -9.83
CA ASN A 46 -13.11 -4.57 -8.77
C ASN A 46 -12.13 -3.50 -9.26
N PHE A 47 -12.25 -2.31 -8.71
CA PHE A 47 -11.31 -1.19 -8.92
C PHE A 47 -10.39 -0.97 -7.71
N CYS A 48 -10.59 -1.74 -6.64
CA CYS A 48 -9.88 -1.64 -5.38
C CYS A 48 -8.59 -2.46 -5.41
N ALA A 49 -7.48 -1.86 -4.99
CA ALA A 49 -6.29 -2.61 -4.64
C ALA A 49 -6.54 -3.36 -3.31
N PHE A 50 -5.99 -4.56 -3.17
CA PHE A 50 -6.04 -5.29 -1.90
C PHE A 50 -5.11 -4.66 -0.86
N ALA A 51 -5.44 -4.84 0.41
CA ALA A 51 -4.55 -4.51 1.52
C ALA A 51 -4.03 -5.79 2.18
N MET A 52 -2.80 -5.72 2.72
CA MET A 52 -2.17 -6.83 3.43
C MET A 52 -1.57 -6.35 4.75
N VAL A 53 -1.63 -7.22 5.76
CA VAL A 53 -0.88 -7.06 7.01
C VAL A 53 -0.35 -8.42 7.46
N SER A 54 0.92 -8.45 7.89
CA SER A 54 1.53 -9.63 8.50
C SER A 54 1.18 -9.67 9.98
N ILE A 55 0.76 -10.84 10.45
CA ILE A 55 0.53 -11.10 11.88
C ILE A 55 1.81 -11.72 12.40
N ALA A 56 2.38 -11.14 13.45
CA ALA A 56 3.57 -11.70 14.07
C ALA A 56 3.26 -13.12 14.56
N ALA A 57 4.11 -14.08 14.19
CA ALA A 57 4.09 -15.41 14.77
C ALA A 57 4.48 -15.30 16.26
N ASP A 58 3.88 -16.13 17.11
CA ASP A 58 4.37 -16.31 18.47
C ASP A 58 5.85 -16.72 18.40
N THR A 59 6.68 -16.14 19.27
CA THR A 59 8.16 -16.17 19.22
C THR A 59 8.78 -17.57 19.19
N GLU A 60 8.01 -18.64 19.34
CA GLU A 60 8.48 -20.02 19.37
C GLU A 60 8.12 -20.85 18.12
N SER A 61 7.38 -20.28 17.14
CA SER A 61 6.95 -21.05 15.97
C SER A 61 7.89 -20.83 14.78
N SER A 62 8.38 -21.93 14.23
CA SER A 62 9.15 -21.96 12.97
C SER A 62 8.25 -21.79 11.73
N THR A 63 6.97 -21.49 11.90
CA THR A 63 6.02 -21.28 10.81
C THR A 63 6.17 -19.88 10.22
N PRO A 64 6.00 -19.72 8.89
CA PRO A 64 6.04 -18.40 8.29
C PRO A 64 4.91 -17.52 8.87
N PRO A 65 5.13 -16.20 9.03
CA PRO A 65 4.13 -15.31 9.59
C PRO A 65 2.84 -15.38 8.78
N ALA A 66 1.73 -15.48 9.49
CA ALA A 66 0.41 -15.42 8.88
C ALA A 66 0.19 -14.04 8.24
N THR A 67 -0.52 -13.99 7.13
CA THR A 67 -0.85 -12.74 6.43
C THR A 67 -2.36 -12.64 6.25
N LEU A 68 -2.93 -11.52 6.66
CA LEU A 68 -4.30 -11.16 6.32
C LEU A 68 -4.33 -10.32 5.04
N ILE A 69 -5.31 -10.61 4.20
CA ILE A 69 -5.59 -9.87 2.97
C ILE A 69 -7.03 -9.39 2.99
N ALA A 70 -7.26 -8.09 2.83
CA ALA A 70 -8.58 -7.50 2.67
C ALA A 70 -8.85 -7.20 1.20
N VAL A 71 -10.03 -7.58 0.74
CA VAL A 71 -10.53 -7.37 -0.63
C VAL A 71 -12.03 -7.08 -0.63
N PRO A 72 -12.60 -6.44 -1.66
CA PRO A 72 -14.05 -6.35 -1.83
C PRO A 72 -14.69 -7.74 -1.95
N ASN A 73 -15.83 -7.92 -1.30
CA ASN A 73 -16.54 -9.20 -1.33
C ASN A 73 -17.01 -9.57 -2.74
N ALA A 74 -16.90 -10.85 -3.10
CA ALA A 74 -17.19 -11.35 -4.45
C ALA A 74 -18.66 -11.15 -4.88
N LEU A 75 -19.61 -11.18 -3.94
CA LEU A 75 -21.05 -11.12 -4.21
C LEU A 75 -21.66 -9.75 -3.89
N ASN A 76 -21.11 -9.05 -2.90
CA ASN A 76 -21.58 -7.73 -2.47
C ASN A 76 -20.42 -6.73 -2.50
N SER A 77 -20.37 -5.90 -3.52
CA SER A 77 -19.27 -4.96 -3.75
C SER A 77 -19.08 -3.90 -2.65
N GLY A 78 -20.08 -3.67 -1.80
CA GLY A 78 -20.00 -2.79 -0.62
C GLY A 78 -19.45 -3.46 0.63
N ALA A 79 -19.31 -4.80 0.63
CA ALA A 79 -18.76 -5.57 1.74
C ALA A 79 -17.26 -5.87 1.52
N ILE A 80 -16.56 -6.24 2.60
CA ILE A 80 -15.13 -6.51 2.58
C ILE A 80 -14.88 -7.91 3.13
N ASP A 81 -14.17 -8.75 2.38
CA ASP A 81 -13.71 -10.05 2.83
C ASP A 81 -12.28 -9.98 3.35
N LEU A 82 -12.01 -10.67 4.45
CA LEU A 82 -10.67 -10.93 4.93
C LEU A 82 -10.29 -12.39 4.70
N PHE A 83 -9.15 -12.58 4.05
CA PHE A 83 -8.56 -13.89 3.80
C PHE A 83 -7.28 -14.06 4.61
N HIS A 84 -7.05 -15.28 5.04
CA HIS A 84 -5.84 -15.69 5.73
C HIS A 84 -4.93 -16.50 4.81
N LEU A 85 -3.64 -16.11 4.73
CA LEU A 85 -2.62 -16.91 4.09
C LEU A 85 -1.70 -17.54 5.15
N PRO A 86 -1.22 -18.78 4.92
CA PRO A 86 -1.26 -19.54 3.65
C PRO A 86 -2.54 -20.38 3.44
N SER A 87 -3.52 -20.36 4.36
CA SER A 87 -4.67 -21.25 4.30
C SER A 87 -5.69 -20.93 3.19
N GLU A 88 -5.59 -19.79 2.54
CA GLU A 88 -6.53 -19.26 1.51
C GLU A 88 -8.00 -19.18 1.99
N ARG A 89 -8.21 -19.22 3.30
CA ARG A 89 -9.56 -19.20 3.86
C ARG A 89 -10.05 -17.78 4.06
N ARG A 90 -11.30 -17.52 3.69
CA ARG A 90 -12.03 -16.36 4.16
C ARG A 90 -12.32 -16.52 5.63
N VAL A 91 -11.75 -15.65 6.47
CA VAL A 91 -11.89 -15.71 7.94
C VAL A 91 -13.07 -14.91 8.44
N CYS A 92 -13.38 -13.82 7.77
CA CYS A 92 -14.58 -13.04 8.07
C CYS A 92 -14.99 -12.16 6.88
N THR A 93 -16.19 -11.61 6.98
CA THR A 93 -16.73 -10.59 6.08
C THR A 93 -17.22 -9.41 6.92
N ILE A 94 -16.78 -8.20 6.59
CA ILE A 94 -17.39 -6.97 7.10
C ILE A 94 -18.56 -6.67 6.16
N PRO A 95 -19.81 -6.68 6.65
CA PRO A 95 -20.97 -6.47 5.81
C PRO A 95 -21.03 -5.02 5.29
N ALA A 96 -21.67 -4.84 4.13
CA ALA A 96 -22.02 -3.52 3.65
C ALA A 96 -22.96 -2.80 4.64
N ASP A 97 -22.89 -1.48 4.65
CA ASP A 97 -23.83 -0.69 5.46
C ASP A 97 -25.26 -0.87 4.93
N THR A 98 -26.20 -1.17 5.82
CA THR A 98 -27.61 -1.38 5.44
C THR A 98 -28.42 -0.09 5.46
N ALA A 99 -27.94 0.93 6.17
CA ALA A 99 -28.62 2.23 6.30
C ALA A 99 -28.24 3.21 5.18
N VAL A 100 -27.04 3.03 4.59
CA VAL A 100 -26.51 3.92 3.57
C VAL A 100 -25.99 3.10 2.39
N GLN A 101 -26.45 3.40 1.17
CA GLN A 101 -25.92 2.82 -0.05
C GLN A 101 -24.60 3.52 -0.42
N THR A 102 -23.49 2.95 0.00
CA THR A 102 -22.16 3.50 -0.26
C THR A 102 -21.59 3.15 -1.66
N GLY A 103 -22.24 2.23 -2.38
CA GLY A 103 -21.69 1.69 -3.61
C GLY A 103 -20.53 0.72 -3.35
N MET A 104 -19.66 0.59 -4.34
CA MET A 104 -18.53 -0.34 -4.27
C MET A 104 -17.43 0.15 -3.32
N VAL A 105 -16.73 -0.81 -2.70
CA VAL A 105 -15.45 -0.53 -2.03
C VAL A 105 -14.41 -0.20 -3.10
N MET A 106 -13.86 1.01 -3.05
CA MET A 106 -12.90 1.54 -4.02
C MET A 106 -11.45 1.48 -3.53
N ALA A 107 -11.27 1.56 -2.21
CA ALA A 107 -9.96 1.42 -1.56
C ALA A 107 -10.11 0.84 -0.16
N VAL A 108 -9.14 0.04 0.27
CA VAL A 108 -9.11 -0.59 1.60
C VAL A 108 -7.70 -0.58 2.15
N GLN A 109 -7.57 -0.43 3.46
CA GLN A 109 -6.31 -0.56 4.18
C GLN A 109 -6.52 -1.32 5.49
N LEU A 110 -5.52 -2.13 5.88
CA LEU A 110 -5.48 -2.86 7.13
C LEU A 110 -4.50 -2.19 8.08
N VAL A 111 -4.90 -2.00 9.32
CA VAL A 111 -4.07 -1.44 10.38
C VAL A 111 -4.08 -2.39 11.56
N LEU A 112 -2.92 -2.96 11.86
CA LEU A 112 -2.72 -3.79 13.04
C LEU A 112 -1.98 -2.97 14.09
N ALA A 113 -2.64 -2.67 15.19
CA ALA A 113 -2.03 -1.98 16.31
C ALA A 113 -1.02 -2.90 17.02
N PRO A 114 -0.01 -2.36 17.73
CA PRO A 114 0.95 -3.17 18.49
C PRO A 114 0.30 -4.11 19.51
N ALA A 115 -0.87 -3.76 20.05
CA ALA A 115 -1.64 -4.59 20.95
C ALA A 115 -2.40 -5.74 20.28
N GLY A 116 -2.30 -5.87 18.94
CA GLY A 116 -2.97 -6.90 18.14
C GLY A 116 -4.40 -6.52 17.71
N GLU A 117 -4.85 -5.31 17.97
CA GLU A 117 -6.16 -4.83 17.50
C GLU A 117 -6.11 -4.55 16.00
N LEU A 118 -7.07 -5.11 15.25
CA LEU A 118 -7.19 -4.93 13.81
C LEU A 118 -8.25 -3.89 13.49
N SER A 119 -7.85 -2.89 12.69
CA SER A 119 -8.75 -1.93 12.08
C SER A 119 -8.71 -2.02 10.56
N VAL A 120 -9.84 -1.76 9.92
CA VAL A 120 -10.01 -1.69 8.47
C VAL A 120 -10.50 -0.29 8.12
N ALA A 121 -9.70 0.45 7.36
CA ALA A 121 -10.14 1.68 6.72
C ALA A 121 -10.64 1.33 5.31
N ALA A 122 -11.85 1.76 4.98
CA ALA A 122 -12.49 1.52 3.70
C ALA A 122 -13.00 2.83 3.10
N ALA A 123 -12.96 2.92 1.78
CA ALA A 123 -13.46 4.07 1.04
C ALA A 123 -14.30 3.58 -0.14
N TYR A 124 -15.33 4.36 -0.46
CA TYR A 124 -16.45 3.92 -1.29
C TYR A 124 -16.66 4.79 -2.51
N GLU A 125 -17.44 4.24 -3.44
CA GLU A 125 -17.78 4.85 -4.73
C GLU A 125 -18.56 6.17 -4.58
N ASP A 126 -19.44 6.26 -3.59
CA ASP A 126 -20.25 7.46 -3.38
C ASP A 126 -19.53 8.58 -2.61
N GLY A 127 -18.26 8.37 -2.25
CA GLY A 127 -17.44 9.33 -1.52
C GLY A 127 -17.40 9.13 0.00
N HIS A 128 -18.07 8.11 0.55
CA HIS A 128 -17.95 7.75 1.96
C HIS A 128 -16.59 7.12 2.26
N VAL A 129 -16.18 7.31 3.52
CA VAL A 129 -15.04 6.68 4.13
C VAL A 129 -15.42 6.16 5.50
N ALA A 130 -14.99 4.94 5.84
CA ALA A 130 -15.33 4.28 7.10
C ALA A 130 -14.10 3.67 7.76
N VAL A 131 -14.11 3.55 9.09
CA VAL A 131 -13.18 2.73 9.86
C VAL A 131 -13.98 1.75 10.69
N PHE A 132 -13.64 0.47 10.53
CA PHE A 132 -14.16 -0.64 11.32
C PHE A 132 -13.02 -1.19 12.17
N SER A 133 -13.28 -1.46 13.46
CA SER A 133 -12.30 -2.11 14.32
C SER A 133 -12.87 -3.42 14.86
N CYS A 134 -12.04 -4.45 14.88
CA CYS A 134 -12.41 -5.75 15.41
C CYS A 134 -12.27 -5.73 16.94
N ARG A 135 -13.28 -6.24 17.66
CA ARG A 135 -13.18 -6.41 19.10
C ARG A 135 -12.25 -7.56 19.46
N GLY A 136 -11.31 -7.27 20.32
CA GLY A 136 -10.30 -8.21 20.78
C GLY A 136 -9.02 -8.19 19.92
N ALA A 137 -7.93 -8.63 20.54
CA ALA A 137 -6.65 -8.76 19.85
C ALA A 137 -6.60 -10.07 19.05
N LEU A 138 -6.11 -9.98 17.82
CA LEU A 138 -5.92 -11.15 16.96
C LEU A 138 -4.74 -12.00 17.46
N ARG A 139 -4.93 -13.31 17.45
CA ARG A 139 -3.92 -14.31 17.77
C ARG A 139 -3.85 -15.34 16.67
N GLU A 140 -2.70 -15.99 16.51
CA GLU A 140 -2.50 -17.03 15.49
C GLU A 140 -3.55 -18.16 15.57
N LYS A 141 -3.97 -18.54 16.77
CA LYS A 141 -5.02 -19.56 17.00
C LYS A 141 -6.37 -19.20 16.36
N ASP A 142 -6.67 -17.89 16.16
CA ASP A 142 -7.94 -17.43 15.59
C ASP A 142 -8.06 -17.80 14.11
N PHE A 143 -6.96 -18.14 13.47
CA PHE A 143 -6.88 -18.59 12.07
C PHE A 143 -6.81 -20.10 11.90
N SER A 144 -6.74 -20.85 13.00
CA SER A 144 -6.67 -22.32 12.97
C SER A 144 -7.92 -22.94 12.35
N ARG A 145 -7.77 -24.14 11.79
CA ARG A 145 -8.90 -24.89 11.22
C ARG A 145 -9.82 -25.35 12.36
N GLY A 146 -11.03 -24.86 12.37
CA GLY A 146 -12.00 -25.13 13.45
C GLY A 146 -12.07 -24.05 14.54
N SER A 147 -11.35 -22.92 14.35
CA SER A 147 -11.54 -21.76 15.23
C SER A 147 -13.01 -21.33 15.24
N THR A 148 -13.55 -21.14 16.45
CA THR A 148 -14.89 -20.60 16.70
C THR A 148 -14.86 -19.11 16.99
N THR A 149 -13.75 -18.43 16.68
CA THR A 149 -13.58 -17.00 16.91
C THR A 149 -14.67 -16.21 16.18
N VAL A 150 -15.43 -15.46 16.94
CA VAL A 150 -16.46 -14.55 16.40
C VAL A 150 -15.76 -13.21 16.13
N TRP A 151 -15.78 -12.79 14.88
CA TRP A 151 -15.26 -11.49 14.45
C TRP A 151 -16.35 -10.44 14.63
N GLU A 152 -16.25 -9.70 15.70
CA GLU A 152 -17.21 -8.62 15.98
C GLU A 152 -16.62 -7.28 15.54
N TRP A 153 -17.20 -6.68 14.50
CA TRP A 153 -16.79 -5.42 13.94
C TRP A 153 -17.62 -4.26 14.48
N VAL A 154 -16.93 -3.21 14.90
CA VAL A 154 -17.54 -1.97 15.34
C VAL A 154 -17.13 -0.86 14.38
N LYS A 155 -18.11 -0.13 13.85
CA LYS A 155 -17.86 1.06 13.02
C LYS A 155 -17.53 2.23 13.95
N LEU A 156 -16.30 2.75 13.87
CA LEU A 156 -15.79 3.83 14.73
C LEU A 156 -15.71 5.19 14.02
N TYR A 157 -15.67 5.16 12.69
CA TYR A 157 -15.67 6.37 11.87
C TYR A 157 -16.52 6.15 10.64
N PHE A 158 -17.31 7.17 10.28
CA PHE A 158 -18.12 7.17 9.07
C PHE A 158 -18.40 8.60 8.63
N CYS A 159 -17.92 8.97 7.44
CA CYS A 159 -18.03 10.34 6.94
C CYS A 159 -18.07 10.31 5.40
N ARG A 160 -18.74 11.30 4.81
CA ARG A 160 -18.78 11.51 3.36
C ARG A 160 -18.10 12.85 3.01
N PRO A 161 -16.77 12.91 2.99
CA PRO A 161 -16.07 14.15 2.67
C PRO A 161 -15.96 14.40 1.16
N HIS A 162 -16.01 13.32 0.36
CA HIS A 162 -15.87 13.40 -1.09
C HIS A 162 -17.24 13.43 -1.79
N THR A 163 -17.30 14.11 -2.93
CA THR A 163 -18.49 14.18 -3.79
C THR A 163 -18.39 13.24 -4.99
N GLN A 164 -17.24 12.61 -5.18
CA GLN A 164 -16.91 11.69 -6.25
C GLN A 164 -16.27 10.42 -5.66
N PRO A 165 -16.15 9.34 -6.43
CA PRO A 165 -15.54 8.09 -5.97
C PRO A 165 -14.16 8.32 -5.36
N VAL A 166 -13.94 7.73 -4.18
CA VAL A 166 -12.61 7.71 -3.56
C VAL A 166 -11.74 6.74 -4.33
N LEU A 167 -10.56 7.19 -4.74
CA LEU A 167 -9.69 6.41 -5.63
C LEU A 167 -8.56 5.71 -4.88
N SER A 168 -8.08 6.31 -3.79
CA SER A 168 -6.99 5.74 -3.00
C SER A 168 -7.04 6.21 -1.56
N ILE A 169 -6.60 5.35 -0.66
CA ILE A 169 -6.32 5.67 0.74
C ILE A 169 -4.97 5.09 1.14
N ASP A 170 -4.28 5.75 2.07
CA ASP A 170 -3.10 5.19 2.69
C ASP A 170 -2.95 5.66 4.13
N VAL A 171 -2.40 4.78 4.98
CA VAL A 171 -2.29 4.99 6.42
C VAL A 171 -0.98 5.69 6.76
N VAL A 172 -1.04 6.66 7.66
CA VAL A 172 0.17 7.28 8.20
C VAL A 172 0.86 6.27 9.13
N PRO A 173 2.16 6.04 8.99
CA PRO A 173 2.88 4.98 9.73
C PRO A 173 2.71 4.98 11.24
N ALA A 174 2.40 6.13 11.86
CA ALA A 174 2.05 6.21 13.28
C ALA A 174 0.73 5.51 13.65
N GLY A 175 -0.09 5.10 12.66
CA GLY A 175 -1.28 4.26 12.83
C GLY A 175 -2.54 4.96 13.35
N GLY A 176 -2.49 6.25 13.68
CA GLY A 176 -3.64 6.98 14.23
C GLY A 176 -4.48 7.75 13.21
N GLU A 177 -4.03 7.84 11.98
CA GLU A 177 -4.67 8.59 10.91
C GLU A 177 -4.36 8.03 9.53
N PHE A 178 -5.19 8.35 8.54
CA PHE A 178 -4.98 8.01 7.14
C PHE A 178 -5.44 9.14 6.22
N ILE A 179 -5.03 9.09 4.97
CA ILE A 179 -5.33 10.11 3.97
C ILE A 179 -6.10 9.46 2.83
N SER A 180 -7.11 10.16 2.29
CA SER A 180 -7.84 9.78 1.09
C SER A 180 -7.66 10.78 -0.03
N SER A 181 -7.70 10.27 -1.25
CA SER A 181 -7.81 11.03 -2.49
C SER A 181 -8.93 10.46 -3.38
N ALA A 182 -9.55 11.30 -4.18
CA ALA A 182 -10.72 10.94 -4.94
C ALA A 182 -10.69 11.48 -6.38
N ALA A 183 -11.75 11.19 -7.13
CA ALA A 183 -11.96 11.78 -8.45
C ALA A 183 -12.31 13.28 -8.39
N ASP A 184 -12.69 13.79 -7.22
CA ASP A 184 -12.77 15.22 -6.94
C ASP A 184 -11.38 15.84 -6.67
N ALA A 185 -11.32 17.10 -6.31
CA ALA A 185 -10.06 17.81 -6.05
C ALA A 185 -9.64 17.80 -4.58
N LEU A 186 -10.27 16.99 -3.72
CA LEU A 186 -10.03 17.00 -2.29
C LEU A 186 -8.97 15.98 -1.88
N LEU A 187 -8.10 16.39 -0.96
CA LEU A 187 -7.30 15.53 -0.10
C LEU A 187 -7.83 15.64 1.32
N VAL A 188 -8.12 14.51 1.93
CA VAL A 188 -8.75 14.48 3.25
C VAL A 188 -7.97 13.59 4.19
N LYS A 189 -7.72 14.09 5.40
CA LYS A 189 -7.10 13.37 6.50
C LYS A 189 -8.17 12.92 7.48
N HIS A 190 -8.15 11.64 7.83
CA HIS A 190 -9.13 10.97 8.66
C HIS A 190 -8.52 10.41 9.92
N PRO A 191 -9.28 10.33 11.04
CA PRO A 191 -8.85 9.61 12.22
C PRO A 191 -9.02 8.09 12.06
N ILE A 192 -8.20 7.32 12.76
CA ILE A 192 -8.46 5.92 13.11
C ILE A 192 -8.71 5.90 14.62
N PRO A 193 -9.98 6.00 15.06
CA PRO A 193 -10.30 6.07 16.48
C PRO A 193 -9.93 4.76 17.17
N PRO A 194 -9.40 4.80 18.41
CA PRO A 194 -9.14 3.60 19.18
C PRO A 194 -10.45 2.89 19.53
N LEU A 195 -10.38 1.57 19.72
CA LEU A 195 -11.52 0.76 20.12
C LEU A 195 -12.12 1.28 21.44
N GLY A 196 -13.44 1.34 21.51
CA GLY A 196 -14.18 1.91 22.64
C GLY A 196 -14.51 3.41 22.52
N SER A 197 -14.00 4.08 21.48
CA SER A 197 -14.40 5.45 21.17
C SER A 197 -15.85 5.52 20.69
N THR A 198 -16.47 6.70 20.84
CA THR A 198 -17.74 7.02 20.17
C THR A 198 -17.51 7.14 18.66
N VAL A 199 -18.54 6.82 17.88
CA VAL A 199 -18.47 6.94 16.41
C VAL A 199 -18.23 8.40 16.02
N GLN A 200 -17.17 8.62 15.26
CA GLN A 200 -16.81 9.94 14.74
C GLN A 200 -17.33 10.11 13.32
N SER A 201 -17.69 11.36 12.95
CA SER A 201 -18.22 11.68 11.62
C SER A 201 -17.55 12.88 10.95
N ALA A 202 -16.51 13.43 11.55
CA ALA A 202 -15.80 14.56 11.01
C ALA A 202 -14.35 14.20 10.67
N PRO A 203 -13.83 14.62 9.49
CA PRO A 203 -12.43 14.46 9.14
C PRO A 203 -11.54 15.38 10.00
N LEU A 204 -10.27 15.01 10.16
CA LEU A 204 -9.28 15.81 10.87
C LEU A 204 -8.91 17.08 10.09
N LYS A 205 -8.79 16.94 8.77
CA LYS A 205 -8.43 18.04 7.87
C LYS A 205 -8.81 17.73 6.44
N GLN A 206 -9.17 18.75 5.68
CA GLN A 206 -9.36 18.65 4.23
C GLN A 206 -8.75 19.84 3.51
N VAL A 207 -8.29 19.63 2.29
CA VAL A 207 -7.72 20.66 1.42
C VAL A 207 -8.23 20.42 0.00
N ASP A 208 -8.73 21.48 -0.61
CA ASP A 208 -9.04 21.52 -2.04
C ASP A 208 -7.76 21.87 -2.82
N THR A 209 -7.25 20.88 -3.55
CA THR A 209 -6.02 21.02 -4.34
C THR A 209 -6.23 21.69 -5.68
N LYS A 210 -7.48 21.90 -6.12
CA LYS A 210 -7.89 22.35 -7.46
C LYS A 210 -7.50 21.37 -8.59
N HIS A 211 -7.10 20.16 -8.23
CA HIS A 211 -6.65 19.11 -9.17
C HIS A 211 -7.46 17.83 -8.93
N SER A 212 -8.47 17.60 -9.73
CA SER A 212 -9.31 16.39 -9.68
C SER A 212 -8.59 15.15 -10.23
N GLY A 213 -9.08 13.96 -9.83
CA GLY A 213 -8.58 12.69 -10.34
C GLY A 213 -7.22 12.31 -9.80
N GLN A 214 -7.02 12.37 -8.51
CA GLN A 214 -5.80 11.88 -7.84
C GLN A 214 -5.94 10.38 -7.57
N GLN A 215 -5.50 9.56 -8.55
CA GLN A 215 -5.75 8.10 -8.60
C GLN A 215 -4.93 7.31 -7.60
N GLY A 216 -3.63 7.58 -7.52
CA GLY A 216 -2.72 6.87 -6.61
C GLY A 216 -2.33 7.77 -5.46
N LEU A 217 -2.31 7.22 -4.25
CA LEU A 217 -1.82 7.90 -3.06
C LEU A 217 -0.96 6.94 -2.25
N ARG A 218 0.24 7.40 -1.82
CA ARG A 218 1.10 6.66 -0.89
C ARG A 218 1.75 7.62 0.10
N VAL A 219 1.78 7.20 1.35
CA VAL A 219 2.50 7.87 2.43
C VAL A 219 3.89 7.25 2.54
N ARG A 220 4.92 8.08 2.69
CA ARG A 220 6.29 7.62 2.89
C ARG A 220 6.44 6.98 4.27
N SER A 221 7.34 6.00 4.39
CA SER A 221 7.53 5.21 5.61
C SER A 221 7.87 6.04 6.87
N ASP A 222 8.42 7.24 6.72
CA ASP A 222 8.68 8.16 7.83
C ASP A 222 7.46 9.00 8.27
N GLY A 223 6.32 8.89 7.55
CA GLY A 223 5.08 9.62 7.86
C GLY A 223 5.14 11.14 7.66
N ARG A 224 6.20 11.68 7.05
CA ARG A 224 6.38 13.12 6.87
C ARG A 224 5.74 13.66 5.61
N VAL A 225 5.83 12.89 4.51
CA VAL A 225 5.30 13.26 3.21
C VAL A 225 4.47 12.14 2.61
N PHE A 226 3.58 12.51 1.70
CA PHE A 226 2.87 11.59 0.84
C PHE A 226 2.85 12.11 -0.59
N SER A 227 2.61 11.21 -1.53
CA SER A 227 2.55 11.55 -2.96
C SER A 227 1.25 11.09 -3.57
N THR A 228 0.78 11.85 -4.57
CA THR A 228 -0.39 11.49 -5.39
C THR A 228 -0.01 11.42 -6.86
N ALA A 229 -0.65 10.48 -7.58
CA ALA A 229 -0.61 10.38 -9.03
C ALA A 229 -1.89 10.95 -9.63
N GLY A 230 -1.79 11.98 -10.45
CA GLY A 230 -2.94 12.68 -11.02
C GLY A 230 -3.22 12.35 -12.48
N TRP A 231 -4.49 12.40 -12.86
CA TRP A 231 -4.93 12.24 -14.26
C TRP A 231 -4.41 13.34 -15.19
N ASP A 232 -3.98 14.46 -14.61
CA ASP A 232 -3.37 15.60 -15.31
C ASP A 232 -1.89 15.39 -15.66
N ALA A 233 -1.40 14.14 -15.63
CA ALA A 233 -0.01 13.77 -15.89
C ALA A 233 1.01 14.35 -14.89
N ARG A 234 0.57 14.67 -13.67
CA ARG A 234 1.41 15.21 -12.60
C ARG A 234 1.49 14.24 -11.43
N VAL A 235 2.65 14.21 -10.83
CA VAL A 235 2.85 13.58 -9.53
C VAL A 235 3.12 14.70 -8.54
N ARG A 236 2.40 14.71 -7.43
CA ARG A 236 2.54 15.76 -6.42
C ARG A 236 2.98 15.19 -5.11
N VAL A 237 3.81 15.93 -4.41
CA VAL A 237 4.29 15.58 -3.07
C VAL A 237 3.73 16.60 -2.08
N TYR A 238 3.19 16.09 -0.98
CA TYR A 238 2.54 16.87 0.06
C TYR A 238 3.13 16.58 1.43
N ALA A 239 3.08 17.57 2.35
CA ALA A 239 3.38 17.35 3.75
C ALA A 239 2.19 16.68 4.45
N VAL A 240 2.39 15.55 5.13
CA VAL A 240 1.34 14.83 5.88
C VAL A 240 0.69 15.71 6.94
N LYS A 241 1.47 16.46 7.72
CA LYS A 241 0.97 17.32 8.81
C LYS A 241 0.03 18.40 8.33
N THR A 242 0.33 19.03 7.21
CA THR A 242 -0.36 20.26 6.76
C THR A 242 -1.22 20.06 5.52
N LEU A 243 -1.07 18.96 4.80
CA LEU A 243 -1.61 18.68 3.45
C LEU A 243 -1.18 19.76 2.42
N ARG A 244 -0.10 20.50 2.72
CA ARG A 244 0.44 21.52 1.81
C ARG A 244 1.25 20.83 0.71
N GLU A 245 1.05 21.27 -0.53
CA GLU A 245 1.88 20.86 -1.67
C GLU A 245 3.32 21.34 -1.47
N LEU A 246 4.27 20.44 -1.63
CA LEU A 246 5.71 20.69 -1.53
C LEU A 246 6.38 20.68 -2.90
N ALA A 247 5.96 19.78 -3.80
CA ALA A 247 6.54 19.66 -5.12
C ALA A 247 5.51 19.14 -6.13
N VAL A 248 5.72 19.53 -7.40
CA VAL A 248 4.98 19.02 -8.57
C VAL A 248 5.99 18.46 -9.56
N LEU A 249 5.94 17.16 -9.77
CA LEU A 249 6.85 16.44 -10.67
C LEU A 249 6.19 16.33 -12.04
N LYS A 250 6.87 16.91 -13.05
CA LYS A 250 6.34 17.08 -14.41
C LYS A 250 7.24 16.35 -15.40
N TRP A 251 6.86 15.16 -15.80
CA TRP A 251 7.60 14.40 -16.81
C TRP A 251 6.71 13.62 -17.75
N HIS A 252 5.66 13.00 -17.20
CA HIS A 252 4.69 12.21 -17.96
C HIS A 252 3.84 13.09 -18.88
N LYS A 253 3.39 12.51 -19.99
CA LYS A 253 2.54 13.16 -20.98
C LYS A 253 1.07 12.79 -20.84
N GLU A 254 0.80 11.65 -20.19
CA GLU A 254 -0.54 11.13 -19.92
C GLU A 254 -0.74 10.91 -18.41
N GLY A 255 -1.99 10.65 -18.02
CA GLY A 255 -2.36 10.49 -16.61
C GLY A 255 -1.48 9.51 -15.85
N CYS A 256 -1.09 9.89 -14.65
CA CYS A 256 -0.39 9.03 -13.70
C CYS A 256 -1.42 8.31 -12.82
N TYR A 257 -1.20 7.01 -12.58
CA TYR A 257 -2.17 6.16 -11.87
C TYR A 257 -1.60 5.48 -10.64
N ALA A 258 -0.29 5.36 -10.55
CA ALA A 258 0.36 4.68 -9.44
C ALA A 258 1.58 5.47 -8.94
N VAL A 259 1.77 5.44 -7.64
CA VAL A 259 2.98 5.92 -6.97
C VAL A 259 3.42 4.92 -5.91
N ALA A 260 4.72 4.85 -5.67
CA ALA A 260 5.29 4.04 -4.60
C ALA A 260 6.58 4.70 -4.08
N PHE A 261 6.76 4.71 -2.77
CA PHE A 261 8.04 5.08 -2.16
C PHE A 261 8.93 3.86 -1.98
N GLY A 262 10.22 4.01 -2.19
CA GLY A 262 11.22 3.03 -1.77
C GLY A 262 11.25 2.94 -0.25
N ALA A 263 11.37 1.71 0.27
CA ALA A 263 11.66 1.51 1.68
C ALA A 263 13.12 1.92 1.95
N VAL A 264 13.33 2.67 3.03
CA VAL A 264 14.65 3.00 3.55
C VAL A 264 14.75 2.38 4.92
N ASP A 265 15.74 1.50 5.11
CA ASP A 265 15.98 0.87 6.40
C ASP A 265 16.59 1.88 7.37
N SER A 266 15.83 2.26 8.39
CA SER A 266 16.28 3.20 9.44
C SER A 266 17.46 2.66 10.26
N ALA A 267 17.71 1.36 10.24
CA ALA A 267 18.85 0.73 10.92
C ALA A 267 20.20 1.10 10.30
N SER A 268 20.24 1.49 9.02
CA SER A 268 21.49 1.88 8.32
C SER A 268 21.89 3.33 8.57
N ALA A 269 21.03 4.16 9.15
CA ALA A 269 21.35 5.56 9.45
C ALA A 269 22.34 5.72 10.61
N SER A 270 22.41 4.75 11.53
CA SER A 270 23.38 4.75 12.64
C SER A 270 24.81 4.41 12.20
N ASP A 271 24.97 3.71 11.06
CA ASP A 271 26.28 3.37 10.52
C ASP A 271 26.88 4.49 9.65
N ALA A 272 26.05 5.46 9.22
CA ALA A 272 26.48 6.58 8.40
C ALA A 272 27.35 7.57 9.18
N ASP A 273 27.05 7.81 10.47
CA ASP A 273 27.87 8.67 11.34
C ASP A 273 29.21 8.01 11.71
N ALA A 274 29.27 6.69 11.73
CA ALA A 274 30.49 5.95 11.96
C ALA A 274 31.42 5.93 10.71
N ALA A 275 30.86 5.99 9.51
CA ALA A 275 31.63 5.99 8.25
C ALA A 275 32.18 7.36 7.86
N SER A 276 31.62 8.46 8.39
CA SER A 276 32.15 9.82 8.14
C SER A 276 33.41 10.15 8.95
N GLY A 277 33.77 9.32 9.94
CA GLY A 277 34.94 9.47 10.80
C GLY A 277 36.18 8.64 10.39
N ALA A 278 36.10 7.81 9.35
CA ALA A 278 37.19 6.95 8.92
C ALA A 278 38.13 7.69 7.95
N ALA A 279 39.27 8.04 8.49
CA ALA A 279 40.59 8.28 7.98
C ALA A 279 40.80 8.49 6.44
N ALA A 280 41.41 9.60 6.11
CA ALA A 280 42.17 9.86 4.90
C ALA A 280 43.20 8.73 4.67
N GLY A 281 42.96 7.81 3.72
CA GLY A 281 43.89 6.76 3.38
C GLY A 281 43.35 5.55 2.61
N GLU A 282 42.06 5.41 2.40
CA GLU A 282 41.52 4.29 1.60
C GLU A 282 41.70 4.55 0.10
N GLU A 283 42.44 3.63 -0.56
CA GLU A 283 42.63 3.65 -2.02
C GLU A 283 41.26 3.65 -2.75
N PHE A 284 41.10 4.59 -3.67
CA PHE A 284 39.96 4.68 -4.59
C PHE A 284 39.91 3.44 -5.49
N SER A 285 39.30 2.36 -5.01
CA SER A 285 39.05 1.18 -5.82
C SER A 285 37.66 1.26 -6.47
N LEU A 286 37.48 0.63 -7.63
CA LEU A 286 36.16 0.52 -8.27
C LEU A 286 35.14 -0.17 -7.35
N ALA A 287 35.58 -1.09 -6.51
CA ALA A 287 34.74 -1.78 -5.52
C ALA A 287 34.22 -0.82 -4.43
N THR A 288 35.08 0.10 -3.97
CA THR A 288 34.68 1.13 -2.97
C THR A 288 33.67 2.10 -3.57
N VAL A 289 33.84 2.55 -4.79
CA VAL A 289 32.92 3.42 -5.51
C VAL A 289 31.54 2.71 -5.71
N GLN A 290 31.58 1.43 -6.07
CA GLN A 290 30.35 0.64 -6.27
C GLN A 290 29.60 0.42 -4.96
N LYS A 291 30.32 0.16 -3.87
CA LYS A 291 29.74 0.02 -2.52
C LYS A 291 29.10 1.34 -2.07
N GLN A 292 29.73 2.48 -2.26
CA GLN A 292 29.17 3.80 -1.96
C GLN A 292 27.93 4.11 -2.80
N ARG A 293 27.93 3.77 -4.10
CA ARG A 293 26.76 3.94 -4.97
C ARG A 293 25.59 3.09 -4.51
N ASN A 294 25.82 1.81 -4.20
CA ASN A 294 24.79 0.92 -3.68
C ASN A 294 24.22 1.43 -2.36
N TYR A 295 25.10 1.86 -1.44
CA TYR A 295 24.70 2.47 -0.18
C TYR A 295 23.83 3.72 -0.38
N LYS A 296 24.25 4.62 -1.26
CA LYS A 296 23.46 5.82 -1.60
C LYS A 296 22.08 5.45 -2.16
N VAL A 297 22.02 4.49 -3.10
CA VAL A 297 20.75 4.06 -3.71
C VAL A 297 19.82 3.43 -2.67
N GLN A 298 20.35 2.62 -1.74
CA GLN A 298 19.56 1.97 -0.69
C GLN A 298 19.03 2.95 0.37
N ASN A 299 19.75 4.06 0.61
CA ASN A 299 19.37 5.07 1.62
C ASN A 299 18.67 6.31 1.02
N THR A 300 18.43 6.33 -0.28
CA THR A 300 17.72 7.42 -0.93
C THR A 300 16.20 7.17 -0.88
N HIS A 301 15.44 8.20 -0.54
CA HIS A 301 13.98 8.16 -0.59
C HIS A 301 13.47 8.26 -2.03
N TRP A 302 13.49 7.12 -2.72
CA TRP A 302 12.96 7.04 -4.08
C TRP A 302 11.45 7.11 -4.11
N LEU A 303 10.93 7.89 -5.06
CA LEU A 303 9.53 7.89 -5.46
C LEU A 303 9.44 7.39 -6.90
N ALA A 304 8.74 6.28 -7.10
CA ALA A 304 8.39 5.76 -8.41
C ALA A 304 6.97 6.22 -8.78
N ALA A 305 6.76 6.56 -10.05
CA ALA A 305 5.44 6.88 -10.57
C ALA A 305 5.21 6.20 -11.92
N GLY A 306 4.05 5.55 -12.05
CA GLY A 306 3.60 4.88 -13.26
C GLY A 306 2.48 5.66 -13.97
N SER A 307 2.57 5.74 -15.29
CA SER A 307 1.65 6.49 -16.13
C SER A 307 1.07 5.63 -17.25
N LYS A 308 -0.06 6.09 -17.80
CA LYS A 308 -0.72 5.51 -18.97
C LYS A 308 0.15 5.57 -20.22
N ASP A 309 1.16 6.44 -20.26
CA ASP A 309 2.13 6.49 -21.36
C ASP A 309 3.08 5.27 -21.40
N GLY A 310 2.85 4.27 -20.53
CA GLY A 310 3.63 3.03 -20.45
C GLY A 310 5.00 3.18 -19.82
N LYS A 311 5.26 4.30 -19.16
CA LYS A 311 6.55 4.63 -18.57
C LYS A 311 6.48 4.72 -17.06
N ILE A 312 7.63 4.49 -16.44
CA ILE A 312 7.87 4.70 -15.00
C ILE A 312 8.93 5.77 -14.85
N SER A 313 8.65 6.76 -14.02
CA SER A 313 9.64 7.76 -13.59
C SER A 313 10.11 7.47 -12.17
N LEU A 314 11.40 7.74 -11.90
CA LEU A 314 12.00 7.64 -10.58
C LEU A 314 12.49 9.02 -10.14
N TRP A 315 12.23 9.38 -8.90
CA TRP A 315 12.55 10.68 -8.33
C TRP A 315 13.21 10.49 -6.98
N ASP A 316 14.29 11.23 -6.75
CA ASP A 316 14.94 11.37 -5.45
C ASP A 316 14.18 12.44 -4.65
N ILE A 317 13.57 12.04 -3.52
CA ILE A 317 12.73 12.93 -2.70
C ILE A 317 13.37 13.07 -1.31
N TYR A 318 13.76 14.26 -0.96
CA TYR A 318 14.40 14.60 0.31
C TYR A 318 13.51 14.43 1.53
#